data_f19c95c890f047070881c34e15643c23
#
_entry.id   f19c95c890f047070881c34e15643c23
#
_cell.length_a   1.000
_cell.length_b   1.000
_cell.length_c   1.000
_cell.angle_alpha   90.00
_cell.angle_beta   90.00
_cell.angle_gamma   90.00
#
_symmetry.space_group_name_H-M   'P 1'
#
loop_
_entity.id
_entity.type
_entity.pdbx_description
1 polymer ?
#
loop_
_entity_poly.entity_id
_entity_poly.type
_entity_poly.pdbx_seq_one_letter_code
_entity_poly.pdbx_strand_id
1 'polypeptide(L)'
;MTRPEIDPKLDLVLERTVDVSPALVWRAWTEPEHLMPWFCPKPWATVDCRIDLRPGGEFYTRMRSPEGKDMEGGSGCYLEIEKERKLVWTSALGPGYRPAVARVHDLFFTAWILMEPQGKGTKYTAIARHPDEASAKRHAAMGFHEGWGAVVDQLAEYMKTV
;
A
#
# COMPACT_ATOMS: atom_id res chain seq x y z
N MET A 1 -15.65 11.71 3.33
CA MET A 1 -14.28 11.19 3.17
C MET A 1 -13.42 12.22 2.49
N THR A 2 -12.33 12.61 3.10
CA THR A 2 -11.40 13.57 2.53
C THR A 2 -10.41 12.87 1.59
N ARG A 3 -10.10 13.56 0.50
CA ARG A 3 -9.15 13.11 -0.50
C ARG A 3 -8.16 14.25 -0.74
N PRO A 4 -6.86 13.98 -0.91
CA PRO A 4 -5.90 15.05 -1.14
C PRO A 4 -6.10 15.66 -2.53
N GLU A 5 -5.76 16.93 -2.67
CA GLU A 5 -5.63 17.53 -3.98
C GLU A 5 -4.43 16.93 -4.71
N ILE A 6 -4.63 16.48 -5.94
CA ILE A 6 -3.59 15.78 -6.71
C ILE A 6 -2.66 16.79 -7.38
N ASP A 7 -1.36 16.66 -7.13
CA ASP A 7 -0.33 17.37 -7.87
C ASP A 7 0.27 16.41 -8.90
N PRO A 8 0.07 16.65 -10.21
CA PRO A 8 0.55 15.71 -11.24
C PRO A 8 2.06 15.49 -11.27
N LYS A 9 2.84 16.39 -10.66
CA LYS A 9 4.30 16.28 -10.60
C LYS A 9 4.77 15.45 -9.42
N LEU A 10 3.98 15.38 -8.35
CA LEU A 10 4.37 14.76 -7.09
C LEU A 10 3.60 13.48 -6.78
N ASP A 11 2.41 13.32 -7.35
CA ASP A 11 1.50 12.24 -7.00
C ASP A 11 1.29 11.26 -8.15
N LEU A 12 1.28 9.97 -7.81
CA LEU A 12 0.90 8.90 -8.75
C LEU A 12 -0.42 8.31 -8.28
N VAL A 13 -1.35 8.12 -9.21
CA VAL A 13 -2.71 7.66 -8.89
C VAL A 13 -3.04 6.41 -9.68
N LEU A 14 -3.57 5.40 -8.99
CA LEU A 14 -4.11 4.19 -9.59
C LEU A 14 -5.58 4.06 -9.18
N GLU A 15 -6.49 3.96 -10.13
CA GLU A 15 -7.89 3.67 -9.87
C GLU A 15 -8.27 2.33 -10.51
N ARG A 16 -9.01 1.52 -9.77
CA ARG A 16 -9.54 0.24 -10.23
C ARG A 16 -10.94 0.03 -9.65
N THR A 17 -11.82 -0.57 -10.44
CA THR A 17 -13.04 -1.17 -9.91
C THR A 17 -12.75 -2.63 -9.65
N VAL A 18 -12.88 -3.08 -8.40
CA VAL A 18 -12.62 -4.47 -8.01
C VAL A 18 -13.91 -5.16 -7.58
N ASP A 19 -13.99 -6.45 -7.84
CA ASP A 19 -15.19 -7.25 -7.63
C ASP A 19 -15.23 -7.88 -6.22
N VAL A 20 -14.84 -7.10 -5.23
CA VAL A 20 -14.95 -7.46 -3.82
C VAL A 20 -15.39 -6.23 -3.04
N SER A 21 -16.13 -6.43 -1.94
CA SER A 21 -16.70 -5.35 -1.15
C SER A 21 -15.64 -4.51 -0.43
N PRO A 22 -15.95 -3.26 -0.04
CA PRO A 22 -15.03 -2.46 0.78
C PRO A 22 -14.63 -3.14 2.08
N ALA A 23 -15.53 -3.91 2.70
CA ALA A 23 -15.21 -4.67 3.90
C ALA A 23 -14.11 -5.70 3.64
N LEU A 24 -14.15 -6.39 2.50
CA LEU A 24 -13.11 -7.36 2.14
C LEU A 24 -11.80 -6.67 1.76
N VAL A 25 -11.86 -5.54 1.04
CA VAL A 25 -10.66 -4.74 0.74
C VAL A 25 -10.01 -4.27 2.03
N TRP A 26 -10.81 -3.82 2.99
CA TRP A 26 -10.32 -3.40 4.30
C TRP A 26 -9.61 -4.53 5.05
N ARG A 27 -10.20 -5.71 5.10
CA ARG A 27 -9.59 -6.87 5.73
C ARG A 27 -8.28 -7.26 5.06
N ALA A 28 -8.23 -7.20 3.72
CA ALA A 28 -7.00 -7.48 2.97
C ALA A 28 -5.85 -6.56 3.40
N TRP A 29 -6.13 -5.29 3.65
CA TRP A 29 -5.13 -4.30 4.02
C TRP A 29 -4.78 -4.30 5.52
N THR A 30 -5.65 -4.82 6.39
CA THR A 30 -5.51 -4.61 7.83
C THR A 30 -5.27 -5.88 8.65
N GLU A 31 -5.40 -7.05 8.05
CA GLU A 31 -5.14 -8.34 8.71
C GLU A 31 -3.88 -8.97 8.08
N PRO A 32 -2.80 -9.19 8.87
CA PRO A 32 -1.53 -9.69 8.31
C PRO A 32 -1.66 -10.95 7.46
N GLU A 33 -2.46 -11.93 7.91
CA GLU A 33 -2.68 -13.18 7.18
C GLU A 33 -3.39 -12.96 5.84
N HIS A 34 -4.16 -11.88 5.72
CA HIS A 34 -4.86 -11.54 4.49
C HIS A 34 -4.12 -10.52 3.63
N LEU A 35 -3.07 -9.88 4.16
CA LEU A 35 -2.23 -8.96 3.39
C LEU A 35 -1.11 -9.71 2.66
N MET A 36 -0.48 -10.66 3.32
CA MET A 36 0.70 -11.34 2.77
C MET A 36 0.48 -12.02 1.42
N PRO A 37 -0.69 -12.64 1.13
CA PRO A 37 -0.88 -13.35 -0.15
C PRO A 37 -0.84 -12.49 -1.41
N TRP A 38 -1.02 -11.16 -1.30
CA TRP A 38 -1.14 -10.31 -2.50
C TRP A 38 -0.23 -9.08 -2.51
N PHE A 39 0.48 -8.77 -1.41
CA PHE A 39 1.10 -7.45 -1.20
C PHE A 39 2.32 -7.14 -2.08
N CYS A 40 2.79 -8.08 -2.88
CA CYS A 40 3.82 -7.80 -3.88
C CYS A 40 3.54 -8.59 -5.15
N PRO A 41 4.00 -8.09 -6.33
CA PRO A 41 3.76 -8.81 -7.58
C PRO A 41 4.44 -10.18 -7.58
N LYS A 42 3.67 -11.23 -7.90
CA LYS A 42 4.24 -12.57 -8.07
C LYS A 42 5.27 -12.55 -9.19
N PRO A 43 6.36 -13.31 -9.12
CA PRO A 43 6.67 -14.38 -8.16
C PRO A 43 7.33 -13.94 -6.85
N TRP A 44 7.45 -12.63 -6.58
CA TRP A 44 7.84 -12.14 -5.26
C TRP A 44 6.78 -12.52 -4.24
N ALA A 45 7.18 -12.71 -2.98
CA ALA A 45 6.25 -13.05 -1.90
C ALA A 45 6.48 -12.15 -0.68
N THR A 46 5.40 -11.77 0.00
CA THR A 46 5.48 -11.13 1.32
C THR A 46 5.48 -12.24 2.36
N VAL A 47 6.55 -12.34 3.15
CA VAL A 47 6.76 -13.47 4.06
C VAL A 47 6.65 -13.11 5.53
N ASP A 48 6.57 -11.82 5.84
CA ASP A 48 6.34 -11.36 7.21
C ASP A 48 5.58 -10.03 7.17
N CYS A 49 4.70 -9.83 8.17
CA CYS A 49 3.88 -8.64 8.25
C CYS A 49 3.47 -8.39 9.71
N ARG A 50 3.60 -7.14 10.16
CA ARG A 50 3.08 -6.70 11.46
C ARG A 50 2.27 -5.44 11.24
N ILE A 51 1.08 -5.41 11.83
CA ILE A 51 0.15 -4.28 11.69
C ILE A 51 -0.32 -3.88 13.08
N ASP A 52 0.01 -2.64 13.47
CA ASP A 52 -0.56 -1.99 14.65
C ASP A 52 -1.51 -0.90 14.14
N LEU A 53 -2.78 -1.24 13.99
CA LEU A 53 -3.77 -0.44 13.25
C LEU A 53 -4.30 0.72 14.09
N ARG A 54 -3.46 1.76 14.20
CA ARG A 54 -3.79 3.03 14.86
C ARG A 54 -2.88 4.13 14.32
N PRO A 55 -3.28 5.41 14.36
CA PRO A 55 -2.37 6.49 14.00
C PRO A 55 -1.08 6.39 14.83
N GLY A 56 0.07 6.45 14.16
CA GLY A 56 1.38 6.24 14.78
C GLY A 56 1.80 4.79 14.93
N GLY A 57 0.93 3.82 14.61
CA GLY A 57 1.23 2.40 14.71
C GLY A 57 2.14 1.90 13.58
N GLU A 58 2.77 0.75 13.81
CA GLU A 58 3.69 0.13 12.85
C GLU A 58 2.94 -0.54 11.70
N PHE A 59 3.43 -0.31 10.49
CA PHE A 59 3.11 -1.12 9.32
C PHE A 59 4.43 -1.71 8.80
N TYR A 60 4.66 -2.99 9.10
CA TYR A 60 5.89 -3.68 8.74
C TYR A 60 5.62 -4.80 7.74
N THR A 61 6.45 -4.87 6.70
CA THR A 61 6.42 -5.98 5.74
C THR A 61 7.84 -6.39 5.37
N ARG A 62 8.02 -7.68 5.05
CA ARG A 62 9.27 -8.22 4.52
C ARG A 62 8.96 -9.13 3.34
N MET A 63 9.72 -8.95 2.27
CA MET A 63 9.52 -9.65 1.01
C MET A 63 10.61 -10.68 0.77
N ARG A 64 10.28 -11.69 -0.03
CA ARG A 64 11.21 -12.72 -0.49
C ARG A 64 11.27 -12.69 -2.01
N SER A 65 12.49 -12.70 -2.56
CA SER A 65 12.70 -12.69 -4.01
C SER A 65 12.31 -14.03 -4.65
N PRO A 66 12.11 -14.06 -5.98
CA PRO A 66 11.84 -15.32 -6.68
C PRO A 66 12.93 -16.38 -6.49
N GLU A 67 14.16 -15.96 -6.21
CA GLU A 67 15.30 -16.85 -5.96
C GLU A 67 15.32 -17.41 -4.52
N GLY A 68 14.34 -17.00 -3.69
CA GLY A 68 14.26 -17.44 -2.31
C GLY A 68 15.07 -16.62 -1.30
N LYS A 69 15.55 -15.46 -1.71
CA LYS A 69 16.30 -14.56 -0.83
C LYS A 69 15.35 -13.65 -0.06
N ASP A 70 15.43 -13.67 1.27
CA ASP A 70 14.69 -12.74 2.11
C ASP A 70 15.35 -11.37 2.07
N MET A 71 14.54 -10.35 1.74
CA MET A 71 14.98 -8.96 1.73
C MET A 71 14.91 -8.38 3.13
N GLU A 72 15.57 -7.24 3.34
CA GLU A 72 15.44 -6.50 4.58
C GLU A 72 14.01 -5.94 4.69
N GLY A 73 13.37 -6.12 5.85
CA GLY A 73 12.05 -5.60 6.09
C GLY A 73 12.03 -4.10 6.28
N GLY A 74 10.88 -3.49 6.07
CA GLY A 74 10.68 -2.06 6.28
C GLY A 74 9.47 -1.77 7.14
N SER A 75 9.63 -0.86 8.11
CA SER A 75 8.54 -0.38 8.95
C SER A 75 8.09 0.99 8.48
N GLY A 76 6.78 1.12 8.24
CA GLY A 76 6.13 2.41 8.01
C GLY A 76 5.27 2.80 9.21
N CYS A 77 4.55 3.89 9.05
CA CYS A 77 3.71 4.46 10.09
C CYS A 77 2.32 4.74 9.54
N TYR A 78 1.29 4.30 10.25
CA TYR A 78 -0.09 4.69 9.93
C TYR A 78 -0.33 6.14 10.35
N LEU A 79 -1.05 6.87 9.50
CA LEU A 79 -1.37 8.28 9.72
C LEU A 79 -2.86 8.50 9.95
N GLU A 80 -3.70 7.93 9.08
CA GLU A 80 -5.16 8.05 9.18
C GLU A 80 -5.80 6.70 8.95
N ILE A 81 -6.84 6.40 9.73
CA ILE A 81 -7.58 5.15 9.63
C ILE A 81 -9.06 5.46 9.72
N GLU A 82 -9.78 5.15 8.65
CA GLU A 82 -11.22 5.33 8.57
C GLU A 82 -11.80 4.02 8.01
N LYS A 83 -12.37 3.22 8.89
CA LYS A 83 -12.77 1.84 8.60
C LYS A 83 -13.56 1.71 7.30
N GLU A 84 -13.07 0.83 6.43
CA GLU A 84 -13.69 0.51 5.13
C GLU A 84 -13.83 1.71 4.18
N ARG A 85 -13.07 2.78 4.43
CA ARG A 85 -13.09 4.00 3.61
C ARG A 85 -11.71 4.50 3.23
N LYS A 86 -10.81 4.63 4.22
CA LYS A 86 -9.52 5.27 3.99
C LYS A 86 -8.45 4.69 4.91
N LEU A 87 -7.30 4.40 4.33
CA LEU A 87 -6.11 4.00 5.06
C LEU A 87 -4.94 4.82 4.52
N VAL A 88 -4.29 5.59 5.39
CA VAL A 88 -3.13 6.39 5.00
C VAL A 88 -1.92 5.93 5.81
N TRP A 89 -0.83 5.62 5.12
CA TRP A 89 0.42 5.24 5.76
C TRP A 89 1.59 5.85 5.01
N THR A 90 2.75 5.92 5.66
CA THR A 90 3.95 6.50 5.06
C THR A 90 5.19 5.67 5.36
N SER A 91 6.13 5.63 4.42
CA SER A 91 7.46 5.06 4.64
C SER A 91 8.46 6.10 5.16
N ALA A 92 8.08 7.38 5.22
CA ALA A 92 8.94 8.46 5.71
C ALA A 92 9.01 8.53 7.24
N LEU A 93 8.13 7.81 7.92
CA LEU A 93 8.10 7.71 9.38
C LEU A 93 8.05 6.24 9.79
N GLY A 94 8.70 5.93 10.91
CA GLY A 94 8.52 4.66 11.59
C GLY A 94 7.50 4.76 12.71
N PRO A 95 7.31 3.68 13.50
CA PRO A 95 6.35 3.67 14.61
C PRO A 95 6.57 4.84 15.57
N GLY A 96 5.46 5.41 16.07
CA GLY A 96 5.49 6.56 16.97
C GLY A 96 5.81 7.86 16.25
N TYR A 97 5.58 7.94 14.93
CA TYR A 97 5.89 9.12 14.10
C TYR A 97 7.37 9.48 14.06
N ARG A 98 8.25 8.52 14.36
CA ARG A 98 9.70 8.77 14.33
C ARG A 98 10.17 8.86 12.89
N PRO A 99 10.92 9.92 12.50
CA PRO A 99 11.45 10.02 11.15
C PRO A 99 12.28 8.79 10.78
N ALA A 100 12.05 8.28 9.59
CA ALA A 100 12.79 7.14 9.07
C ALA A 100 14.22 7.57 8.69
N VAL A 101 15.17 6.64 8.86
CA VAL A 101 16.54 6.86 8.40
C VAL A 101 16.64 6.40 6.95
N ALA A 102 17.02 7.31 6.05
CA ALA A 102 17.15 7.00 4.63
C ALA A 102 18.31 6.03 4.39
N ARG A 103 18.05 4.95 3.63
CA ARG A 103 19.05 4.06 3.07
C ARG A 103 19.25 4.41 1.60
N VAL A 104 20.37 3.92 0.99
CA VAL A 104 20.79 4.33 -0.35
C VAL A 104 19.70 4.21 -1.44
N HIS A 105 18.84 3.21 -1.34
CA HIS A 105 17.80 2.95 -2.35
C HIS A 105 16.38 3.21 -1.85
N ASP A 106 16.23 3.85 -0.68
CA ASP A 106 14.90 4.11 -0.14
C ASP A 106 14.15 5.13 -0.99
N LEU A 107 12.86 4.86 -1.15
CA LEU A 107 11.92 5.75 -1.79
C LEU A 107 10.85 6.08 -0.75
N PHE A 108 10.87 7.30 -0.24
CA PHE A 108 9.88 7.72 0.75
C PHE A 108 8.65 8.30 0.07
N PHE A 109 7.49 7.79 0.46
CA PHE A 109 6.21 8.31 -0.02
C PHE A 109 5.12 8.04 1.01
N THR A 110 4.01 8.77 0.87
CA THR A 110 2.80 8.55 1.65
C THR A 110 1.74 7.95 0.75
N ALA A 111 1.17 6.84 1.17
CA ALA A 111 0.15 6.13 0.42
C ALA A 111 -1.23 6.40 1.00
N TRP A 112 -2.17 6.76 0.13
CA TRP A 112 -3.59 6.87 0.46
C TRP A 112 -4.32 5.75 -0.25
N ILE A 113 -4.99 4.90 0.52
CA ILE A 113 -5.83 3.84 -0.03
C ILE A 113 -7.27 4.21 0.27
N LEU A 114 -8.03 4.47 -0.79
CA LEU A 114 -9.43 4.89 -0.69
C LEU A 114 -10.33 3.78 -1.20
N MET A 115 -11.42 3.52 -0.50
CA MET A 115 -12.37 2.45 -0.80
C MET A 115 -13.77 3.04 -0.80
N GLU A 116 -14.40 3.05 -1.97
CA GLU A 116 -15.78 3.54 -2.10
C GLU A 116 -16.66 2.41 -2.60
N PRO A 117 -17.84 2.19 -2.01
CA PRO A 117 -18.78 1.21 -2.55
C PRO A 117 -19.12 1.53 -4.00
N GLN A 118 -19.10 0.51 -4.86
CA GLN A 118 -19.53 0.63 -6.25
C GLN A 118 -20.29 -0.64 -6.62
N GLY A 119 -21.63 -0.58 -6.58
CA GLY A 119 -22.45 -1.78 -6.67
C GLY A 119 -22.11 -2.72 -5.52
N LYS A 120 -21.81 -3.98 -5.83
CA LYS A 120 -21.35 -4.97 -4.84
C LYS A 120 -19.84 -4.95 -4.64
N GLY A 121 -19.12 -4.20 -5.47
CA GLY A 121 -17.67 -4.11 -5.45
C GLY A 121 -17.17 -2.81 -4.84
N THR A 122 -15.94 -2.47 -5.18
CA THR A 122 -15.25 -1.30 -4.64
C THR A 122 -14.59 -0.50 -5.76
N LYS A 123 -14.79 0.81 -5.73
CA LYS A 123 -13.91 1.73 -6.43
C LYS A 123 -12.67 1.93 -5.54
N TYR A 124 -11.56 1.36 -5.99
CA TYR A 124 -10.29 1.36 -5.26
C TYR A 124 -9.39 2.44 -5.85
N THR A 125 -8.90 3.34 -5.00
CA THR A 125 -7.96 4.38 -5.42
C THR A 125 -6.72 4.30 -4.54
N ALA A 126 -5.55 4.17 -5.16
CA ALA A 126 -4.27 4.24 -4.48
C ALA A 126 -3.54 5.49 -4.96
N ILE A 127 -3.12 6.33 -4.02
CA ILE A 127 -2.38 7.56 -4.31
C ILE A 127 -1.05 7.48 -3.59
N ALA A 128 0.05 7.55 -4.34
CA ALA A 128 1.39 7.64 -3.77
C ALA A 128 1.89 9.08 -3.90
N ARG A 129 2.13 9.72 -2.77
CA ARG A 129 2.57 11.12 -2.69
C ARG A 129 4.05 11.19 -2.36
N HIS A 130 4.79 11.95 -3.14
CA HIS A 130 6.25 12.02 -3.07
C HIS A 130 6.73 13.40 -2.61
N PRO A 131 7.95 13.50 -2.02
CA PRO A 131 8.48 14.78 -1.55
C PRO A 131 8.92 15.71 -2.67
N ASP A 132 9.23 15.15 -3.85
CA ASP A 132 9.72 15.92 -5.00
C ASP A 132 9.40 15.22 -6.32
N GLU A 133 9.56 15.93 -7.41
CA GLU A 133 9.28 15.43 -8.76
C GLU A 133 10.22 14.28 -9.15
N ALA A 134 11.48 14.34 -8.72
CA ALA A 134 12.46 13.28 -9.02
C ALA A 134 12.04 11.94 -8.42
N SER A 135 11.56 11.95 -7.18
CA SER A 135 11.05 10.75 -6.50
C SER A 135 9.81 10.20 -7.19
N ALA A 136 8.89 11.07 -7.59
CA ALA A 136 7.68 10.64 -8.32
C ALA A 136 8.04 10.01 -9.65
N LYS A 137 8.94 10.62 -10.42
CA LYS A 137 9.42 10.06 -11.69
C LYS A 137 10.14 8.73 -11.49
N ARG A 138 10.96 8.61 -10.45
CA ARG A 138 11.66 7.37 -10.12
C ARG A 138 10.66 6.25 -9.81
N HIS A 139 9.64 6.52 -8.99
CA HIS A 139 8.62 5.53 -8.65
C HIS A 139 7.81 5.11 -9.88
N ALA A 140 7.45 6.07 -10.75
CA ALA A 140 6.78 5.76 -12.00
C ALA A 140 7.65 4.87 -12.90
N ALA A 141 8.95 5.18 -13.01
CA ALA A 141 9.91 4.40 -13.81
C ALA A 141 10.15 2.99 -13.24
N MET A 142 9.97 2.80 -11.93
CA MET A 142 10.03 1.49 -11.28
C MET A 142 8.81 0.62 -11.57
N GLY A 143 7.81 1.14 -12.31
CA GLY A 143 6.62 0.40 -12.67
C GLY A 143 5.47 0.55 -11.67
N PHE A 144 5.25 1.75 -11.13
CA PHE A 144 4.16 1.98 -10.17
C PHE A 144 2.82 1.45 -10.68
N HIS A 145 2.40 1.87 -11.88
CA HIS A 145 1.07 1.50 -12.39
C HIS A 145 0.94 -0.01 -12.62
N GLU A 146 1.95 -0.63 -13.23
CA GLU A 146 1.97 -2.07 -13.47
C GLU A 146 2.03 -2.86 -12.16
N GLY A 147 2.94 -2.46 -11.24
CA GLY A 147 3.15 -3.15 -9.98
C GLY A 147 1.98 -3.02 -9.03
N TRP A 148 1.51 -1.80 -8.80
CA TRP A 148 0.37 -1.58 -7.90
C TRP A 148 -0.94 -2.11 -8.51
N GLY A 149 -1.07 -2.07 -9.84
CA GLY A 149 -2.19 -2.70 -10.54
C GLY A 149 -2.19 -4.22 -10.38
N ALA A 150 -1.02 -4.85 -10.54
CA ALA A 150 -0.88 -6.30 -10.34
C ALA A 150 -1.27 -6.71 -8.92
N VAL A 151 -0.82 -5.98 -7.90
CA VAL A 151 -1.15 -6.36 -6.51
C VAL A 151 -2.63 -6.15 -6.19
N VAL A 152 -3.29 -5.15 -6.75
CA VAL A 152 -4.74 -4.99 -6.52
C VAL A 152 -5.53 -6.09 -7.22
N ASP A 153 -5.09 -6.55 -8.38
CA ASP A 153 -5.69 -7.69 -9.06
C ASP A 153 -5.50 -8.97 -8.21
N GLN A 154 -4.32 -9.15 -7.64
CA GLN A 154 -4.04 -10.27 -6.72
C GLN A 154 -4.89 -10.21 -5.46
N LEU A 155 -5.07 -8.99 -4.90
CA LEU A 155 -5.95 -8.77 -3.75
C LEU A 155 -7.37 -9.23 -4.05
N ALA A 156 -7.92 -8.79 -5.18
CA ALA A 156 -9.29 -9.14 -5.57
C ALA A 156 -9.45 -10.66 -5.75
N GLU A 157 -8.52 -11.31 -6.43
CA GLU A 157 -8.56 -12.76 -6.62
C GLU A 157 -8.47 -13.52 -5.29
N TYR A 158 -7.56 -13.11 -4.41
CA TYR A 158 -7.42 -13.76 -3.11
C TYR A 158 -8.65 -13.56 -2.23
N MET A 159 -9.18 -12.34 -2.15
CA MET A 159 -10.29 -12.03 -1.25
C MET A 159 -11.61 -12.66 -1.71
N LYS A 160 -11.72 -13.08 -2.96
CA LYS A 160 -12.88 -13.90 -3.41
C LYS A 160 -12.89 -15.28 -2.77
N THR A 161 -11.77 -15.75 -2.26
CA THR A 161 -11.66 -17.07 -1.61
C THR A 161 -11.86 -17.03 -0.10
N VAL A 162 -11.97 -15.87 0.47
CA VAL A 162 -12.06 -15.66 1.92
C VAL A 162 -13.50 -15.68 2.42
#